data_099a7b61b1a15769dfebea9999850248
#
_entry.id   099a7b61b1a15769dfebea9999850248
#
_cell.length_a   1.000
_cell.length_b   1.000
_cell.length_c   1.000
_cell.angle_alpha   90.00
_cell.angle_beta   90.00
_cell.angle_gamma   90.00
#
_symmetry.space_group_name_H-M   'P 1'
#
loop_
_entity.id
_entity.type
_entity.pdbx_description
1 polymer ?
#
loop_
_entity_poly.entity_id
_entity_poly.type
_entity_poly.pdbx_seq_one_letter_code
_entity_poly.pdbx_strand_id
1 'polypeptide(L)'
;MTALLDTPVAAPPPTTPAKRSLGALWVLPPLALVLLVVLYPLVRVFWESSAEGSWGEVLGAQIFRDALWRTVAFAATSTLGCLVLGTFLAIVLAFIPFPGSAVVGRLIDTVLALPSFLITLAFTFLYGSAGAVNAALSAITGSSSPLLDFLYTPAGVITAEITFFTPFVVRPLLAAFSLIPRAQLDVAASLGGSPWLVLRTVIMPEAWPALAAGGSLVLLLTLNEFGIVLFTGAKGVITLPVLIYTRGIVTFDLPGAAVIATVQVTLSLALYCLYRLVFARLAARKEGHHAVVEPTK
;
A
#
# COMPACT_ATOMS: atom_id res chain seq x y z
N MET A 1 53.08 43.41 -22.02
CA MET A 1 51.99 43.31 -20.99
C MET A 1 51.26 41.99 -21.20
N THR A 2 51.98 40.88 -21.01
CA THR A 2 51.51 39.52 -21.27
C THR A 2 52.30 38.55 -20.38
N ALA A 3 51.96 38.51 -19.08
CA ALA A 3 52.59 37.58 -18.13
C ALA A 3 51.67 37.34 -16.94
N LEU A 4 50.53 36.70 -17.16
CA LEU A 4 49.60 36.30 -16.09
C LEU A 4 48.70 35.09 -16.52
N LEU A 5 49.29 34.00 -17.03
CA LEU A 5 48.51 32.78 -17.30
C LEU A 5 49.37 31.50 -17.22
N ASP A 6 50.19 31.35 -16.19
CA ASP A 6 50.80 30.05 -15.89
C ASP A 6 50.82 29.83 -14.38
N THR A 7 49.63 29.65 -13.80
CA THR A 7 49.50 28.96 -12.51
C THR A 7 49.29 27.48 -12.79
N PRO A 8 50.24 26.61 -12.37
CA PRO A 8 50.07 25.18 -12.57
C PRO A 8 48.84 24.71 -11.73
N VAL A 9 47.87 24.12 -12.41
CA VAL A 9 46.73 23.44 -11.75
C VAL A 9 47.30 22.36 -10.85
N ALA A 10 47.18 22.54 -9.53
CA ALA A 10 47.62 21.56 -8.55
C ALA A 10 46.90 20.22 -8.83
N ALA A 11 47.71 19.17 -9.00
CA ALA A 11 47.18 17.83 -9.18
C ALA A 11 46.26 17.44 -7.98
N PRO A 12 45.12 16.80 -8.20
CA PRO A 12 44.27 16.38 -7.12
C PRO A 12 45.03 15.45 -6.16
N PRO A 13 44.85 15.60 -4.85
CA PRO A 13 45.57 14.78 -3.88
C PRO A 13 45.28 13.29 -4.15
N PRO A 14 46.29 12.41 -3.96
CA PRO A 14 46.10 10.98 -4.17
C PRO A 14 44.94 10.46 -3.28
N THR A 15 43.96 9.85 -3.93
CA THR A 15 42.88 9.17 -3.20
C THR A 15 43.48 8.01 -2.43
N THR A 16 43.69 8.20 -1.12
CA THR A 16 44.08 7.12 -0.24
C THR A 16 42.98 6.04 -0.29
N PRO A 17 43.34 4.77 -0.55
CA PRO A 17 42.35 3.70 -0.50
C PRO A 17 41.70 3.68 0.87
N ALA A 18 40.37 3.81 0.90
CA ALA A 18 39.60 3.78 2.15
C ALA A 18 39.98 2.51 2.90
N LYS A 19 40.67 2.64 4.03
CA LYS A 19 40.94 1.52 4.95
C LYS A 19 39.57 0.90 5.24
N ARG A 20 39.38 -0.38 4.85
CA ARG A 20 38.23 -1.17 5.25
C ARG A 20 38.17 -1.11 6.77
N SER A 21 37.34 -0.23 7.29
CA SER A 21 37.31 0.06 8.72
C SER A 21 36.76 -1.19 9.43
N LEU A 22 37.51 -1.66 10.44
CA LEU A 22 37.03 -2.66 11.41
C LEU A 22 35.63 -2.29 11.99
N GLY A 23 35.22 -1.03 11.84
CA GLY A 23 33.88 -0.54 12.15
C GLY A 23 32.73 -1.31 11.46
N ALA A 24 32.99 -1.92 10.29
CA ALA A 24 31.99 -2.78 9.65
C ALA A 24 31.67 -4.04 10.47
N LEU A 25 32.60 -4.52 11.31
CA LEU A 25 32.36 -5.66 12.19
C LEU A 25 31.35 -5.34 13.30
N TRP A 26 31.21 -4.08 13.72
CA TRP A 26 30.23 -3.67 14.74
C TRP A 26 28.78 -3.72 14.22
N VAL A 27 28.58 -3.80 12.89
CA VAL A 27 27.25 -3.98 12.30
C VAL A 27 26.81 -5.45 12.36
N LEU A 28 27.74 -6.40 12.46
CA LEU A 28 27.43 -7.83 12.46
C LEU A 28 26.54 -8.29 13.64
N PRO A 29 26.80 -7.92 14.91
CA PRO A 29 25.95 -8.36 16.02
C PRO A 29 24.48 -7.90 15.89
N PRO A 30 24.17 -6.60 15.65
CA PRO A 30 22.77 -6.19 15.47
C PRO A 30 22.15 -6.78 14.20
N LEU A 31 22.91 -6.93 13.11
CA LEU A 31 22.42 -7.58 11.89
C LEU A 31 22.10 -9.06 12.13
N ALA A 32 22.98 -9.79 12.80
CA ALA A 32 22.76 -11.19 13.16
C ALA A 32 21.55 -11.37 14.06
N LEU A 33 21.37 -10.48 15.04
CA LEU A 33 20.19 -10.47 15.91
C LEU A 33 18.89 -10.26 15.10
N VAL A 34 18.87 -9.26 14.22
CA VAL A 34 17.71 -8.98 13.36
C VAL A 34 17.42 -10.18 12.46
N LEU A 35 18.43 -10.74 11.80
CA LEU A 35 18.27 -11.92 10.96
C LEU A 35 17.73 -13.11 11.74
N LEU A 36 18.26 -13.36 12.95
CA LEU A 36 17.78 -14.46 13.79
C LEU A 36 16.33 -14.26 14.19
N VAL A 37 15.95 -13.06 14.65
CA VAL A 37 14.57 -12.76 15.06
C VAL A 37 13.58 -12.87 13.90
N VAL A 38 14.00 -12.53 12.68
CA VAL A 38 13.14 -12.60 11.49
C VAL A 38 13.13 -14.00 10.88
N LEU A 39 14.31 -14.62 10.70
CA LEU A 39 14.39 -15.90 9.98
C LEU A 39 13.96 -17.08 10.85
N TYR A 40 14.24 -17.06 12.14
CA TYR A 40 13.88 -18.19 13.01
C TYR A 40 12.38 -18.50 13.02
N PRO A 41 11.46 -17.53 13.21
CA PRO A 41 10.02 -17.81 13.11
C PRO A 41 9.59 -18.31 11.73
N LEU A 42 10.16 -17.77 10.65
CA LEU A 42 9.83 -18.21 9.28
C LEU A 42 10.27 -19.67 9.06
N VAL A 43 11.47 -20.02 9.50
CA VAL A 43 11.96 -21.40 9.42
C VAL A 43 11.08 -22.34 10.27
N ARG A 44 10.67 -21.89 11.48
CA ARG A 44 9.77 -22.68 12.34
C ARG A 44 8.40 -22.90 11.71
N VAL A 45 7.80 -21.87 11.09
CA VAL A 45 6.53 -22.00 10.37
C VAL A 45 6.68 -22.98 9.20
N PHE A 46 7.75 -22.85 8.44
CA PHE A 46 8.02 -23.78 7.32
C PHE A 46 8.23 -25.21 7.81
N TRP A 47 8.96 -25.40 8.91
CA TRP A 47 9.16 -26.71 9.51
C TRP A 47 7.84 -27.32 10.00
N GLU A 48 7.03 -26.56 10.71
CA GLU A 48 5.72 -27.00 11.19
C GLU A 48 4.77 -27.38 10.03
N SER A 49 4.86 -26.65 8.92
CA SER A 49 4.08 -26.96 7.72
C SER A 49 4.46 -28.29 7.05
N SER A 50 5.63 -28.87 7.41
CA SER A 50 6.13 -30.13 6.84
C SER A 50 5.54 -31.39 7.51
N ALA A 51 4.60 -31.23 8.47
CA ALA A 51 3.90 -32.35 9.09
C ALA A 51 3.15 -33.19 8.03
N GLU A 52 3.23 -34.53 8.17
CA GLU A 52 2.68 -35.46 7.18
C GLU A 52 1.17 -35.20 6.91
N GLY A 53 0.82 -35.11 5.62
CA GLY A 53 -0.56 -34.96 5.17
C GLY A 53 -1.14 -33.54 5.26
N SER A 54 -0.55 -32.61 5.99
CA SER A 54 -1.11 -31.26 6.23
C SER A 54 -1.29 -30.44 4.95
N TRP A 55 -0.36 -30.54 3.99
CA TRP A 55 -0.48 -29.87 2.68
C TRP A 55 -1.66 -30.39 1.87
N GLY A 56 -1.83 -31.73 1.79
CA GLY A 56 -2.93 -32.34 1.05
C GLY A 56 -4.28 -31.97 1.62
N GLU A 57 -4.41 -32.01 2.93
CA GLU A 57 -5.64 -31.64 3.64
C GLU A 57 -6.00 -30.16 3.42
N VAL A 58 -5.05 -29.25 3.64
CA VAL A 58 -5.30 -27.81 3.54
C VAL A 58 -5.60 -27.40 2.10
N LEU A 59 -4.76 -27.79 1.13
CA LEU A 59 -4.96 -27.41 -0.27
C LEU A 59 -6.22 -28.05 -0.89
N GLY A 60 -6.61 -29.24 -0.41
CA GLY A 60 -7.84 -29.91 -0.79
C GLY A 60 -9.10 -29.27 -0.22
N ALA A 61 -9.01 -28.52 0.87
CA ALA A 61 -10.16 -27.94 1.54
C ALA A 61 -10.79 -26.80 0.73
N GLN A 62 -12.13 -26.83 0.60
CA GLN A 62 -12.87 -25.76 -0.10
C GLN A 62 -12.70 -24.41 0.60
N ILE A 63 -12.73 -24.40 1.93
CA ILE A 63 -12.57 -23.16 2.74
C ILE A 63 -11.22 -22.46 2.46
N PHE A 64 -10.16 -23.22 2.22
CA PHE A 64 -8.85 -22.65 1.87
C PHE A 64 -8.89 -21.97 0.48
N ARG A 65 -9.48 -22.65 -0.53
CA ARG A 65 -9.59 -22.08 -1.88
C ARG A 65 -10.44 -20.81 -1.89
N ASP A 66 -11.54 -20.81 -1.15
CA ASP A 66 -12.41 -19.64 -1.01
C ASP A 66 -11.68 -18.49 -0.29
N ALA A 67 -10.94 -18.79 0.79
CA ALA A 67 -10.14 -17.80 1.52
C ALA A 67 -9.01 -17.23 0.64
N LEU A 68 -8.32 -18.08 -0.12
CA LEU A 68 -7.27 -17.66 -1.06
C LEU A 68 -7.80 -16.68 -2.11
N TRP A 69 -8.90 -17.06 -2.78
CA TRP A 69 -9.52 -16.21 -3.78
C TRP A 69 -9.99 -14.86 -3.19
N ARG A 70 -10.64 -14.90 -2.02
CA ARG A 70 -11.10 -13.69 -1.34
C ARG A 70 -9.96 -12.78 -0.93
N THR A 71 -8.87 -13.34 -0.40
CA THR A 71 -7.67 -12.56 -0.05
C THR A 71 -7.13 -11.81 -1.25
N VAL A 72 -6.98 -12.48 -2.40
CA VAL A 72 -6.49 -11.85 -3.62
C VAL A 72 -7.48 -10.82 -4.16
N ALA A 73 -8.77 -11.14 -4.20
CA ALA A 73 -9.81 -10.25 -4.70
C ALA A 73 -9.93 -8.99 -3.83
N PHE A 74 -9.92 -9.12 -2.50
CA PHE A 74 -10.00 -7.99 -1.58
C PHE A 74 -8.75 -7.12 -1.70
N ALA A 75 -7.56 -7.73 -1.66
CA ALA A 75 -6.32 -6.98 -1.80
C ALA A 75 -6.24 -6.22 -3.14
N ALA A 76 -6.67 -6.83 -4.24
CA ALA A 76 -6.68 -6.18 -5.55
C ALA A 76 -7.72 -5.03 -5.61
N THR A 77 -8.94 -5.27 -5.16
CA THR A 77 -10.02 -4.25 -5.21
C THR A 77 -9.77 -3.10 -4.25
N SER A 78 -9.33 -3.38 -3.02
CA SER A 78 -9.00 -2.36 -2.04
C SER A 78 -7.78 -1.55 -2.46
N THR A 79 -6.72 -2.18 -2.99
CA THR A 79 -5.55 -1.46 -3.53
C THR A 79 -5.95 -0.54 -4.67
N LEU A 80 -6.75 -1.04 -5.64
CA LEU A 80 -7.23 -0.21 -6.74
C LEU A 80 -8.09 0.96 -6.24
N GLY A 81 -9.00 0.70 -5.31
CA GLY A 81 -9.81 1.75 -4.68
C GLY A 81 -8.96 2.79 -3.97
N CYS A 82 -7.94 2.38 -3.21
CA CYS A 82 -7.00 3.29 -2.56
C CYS A 82 -6.17 4.10 -3.57
N LEU A 83 -5.73 3.49 -4.67
CA LEU A 83 -5.00 4.20 -5.72
C LEU A 83 -5.88 5.27 -6.38
N VAL A 84 -7.14 4.95 -6.69
CA VAL A 84 -8.08 5.90 -7.32
C VAL A 84 -8.44 7.01 -6.34
N LEU A 85 -8.93 6.67 -5.15
CA LEU A 85 -9.36 7.65 -4.15
C LEU A 85 -8.18 8.46 -3.61
N GLY A 86 -7.05 7.80 -3.31
CA GLY A 86 -5.85 8.45 -2.80
C GLY A 86 -5.24 9.42 -3.82
N THR A 87 -5.21 9.06 -5.11
CA THR A 87 -4.73 9.96 -6.16
C THR A 87 -5.66 11.15 -6.30
N PHE A 88 -6.97 10.94 -6.32
CA PHE A 88 -7.95 12.01 -6.36
C PHE A 88 -7.79 12.98 -5.18
N LEU A 89 -7.73 12.47 -3.96
CA LEU A 89 -7.54 13.29 -2.76
C LEU A 89 -6.21 14.03 -2.75
N ALA A 90 -5.12 13.38 -3.18
CA ALA A 90 -3.81 14.02 -3.25
C ALA A 90 -3.79 15.17 -4.26
N ILE A 91 -4.42 15.01 -5.44
CA ILE A 91 -4.54 16.07 -6.43
C ILE A 91 -5.36 17.23 -5.88
N VAL A 92 -6.51 16.96 -5.26
CA VAL A 92 -7.36 18.01 -4.66
C VAL A 92 -6.58 18.78 -3.59
N LEU A 93 -5.91 18.08 -2.67
CA LEU A 93 -5.18 18.71 -1.59
C LEU A 93 -3.94 19.51 -2.05
N ALA A 94 -3.28 19.06 -3.14
CA ALA A 94 -2.06 19.69 -3.63
C ALA A 94 -2.33 20.91 -4.54
N PHE A 95 -3.36 20.84 -5.38
CA PHE A 95 -3.54 21.79 -6.48
C PHE A 95 -4.81 22.61 -6.41
N ILE A 96 -5.80 22.23 -5.59
CA ILE A 96 -7.06 22.97 -5.48
C ILE A 96 -7.08 23.73 -4.14
N PRO A 97 -6.94 25.08 -4.14
CA PRO A 97 -7.03 25.84 -2.90
C PRO A 97 -8.49 25.89 -2.41
N PHE A 98 -8.73 25.37 -1.22
CA PHE A 98 -10.03 25.48 -0.55
C PHE A 98 -9.84 25.71 0.96
N PRO A 99 -10.77 26.44 1.62
CA PRO A 99 -10.70 26.64 3.06
C PRO A 99 -10.84 25.30 3.79
N GLY A 100 -9.94 25.02 4.75
CA GLY A 100 -9.97 23.75 5.50
C GLY A 100 -9.10 22.64 4.94
N SER A 101 -8.39 22.81 3.81
CA SER A 101 -7.47 21.79 3.24
C SER A 101 -6.46 21.28 4.28
N ALA A 102 -5.91 22.15 5.13
CA ALA A 102 -5.02 21.76 6.20
C ALA A 102 -5.69 20.88 7.27
N VAL A 103 -6.98 21.11 7.55
CA VAL A 103 -7.75 20.28 8.50
C VAL A 103 -7.97 18.88 7.91
N VAL A 104 -8.36 18.81 6.63
CA VAL A 104 -8.53 17.53 5.92
C VAL A 104 -7.20 16.77 5.91
N GLY A 105 -6.08 17.43 5.63
CA GLY A 105 -4.76 16.80 5.68
C GLY A 105 -4.45 16.20 7.07
N ARG A 106 -4.75 16.92 8.16
CA ARG A 106 -4.55 16.43 9.54
C ARG A 106 -5.47 15.26 9.88
N LEU A 107 -6.72 15.28 9.39
CA LEU A 107 -7.64 14.15 9.58
C LEU A 107 -7.14 12.90 8.89
N ILE A 108 -6.62 13.02 7.67
CA ILE A 108 -5.98 11.92 6.95
C ILE A 108 -4.78 11.37 7.75
N ASP A 109 -3.97 12.25 8.36
CA ASP A 109 -2.85 11.83 9.22
C ASP A 109 -3.30 11.11 10.47
N THR A 110 -4.42 11.52 11.05
CA THR A 110 -4.96 10.88 12.25
C THR A 110 -5.31 9.41 11.97
N VAL A 111 -5.83 9.10 10.78
CA VAL A 111 -6.14 7.70 10.40
C VAL A 111 -4.88 6.84 10.42
N LEU A 112 -3.72 7.36 10.02
CA LEU A 112 -2.45 6.60 10.04
C LEU A 112 -1.99 6.20 11.45
N ALA A 113 -2.44 6.90 12.47
CA ALA A 113 -2.10 6.63 13.87
C ALA A 113 -3.05 5.61 14.54
N LEU A 114 -4.16 5.27 13.87
CA LEU A 114 -5.17 4.37 14.43
C LEU A 114 -4.88 2.90 14.08
N PRO A 115 -5.15 1.95 14.98
CA PRO A 115 -5.21 0.53 14.61
C PRO A 115 -6.31 0.26 13.58
N SER A 116 -6.04 -0.64 12.62
CA SER A 116 -6.98 -0.92 11.50
C SER A 116 -8.39 -1.33 11.95
N PHE A 117 -8.50 -2.12 13.01
CA PHE A 117 -9.80 -2.57 13.51
C PHE A 117 -10.70 -1.43 14.04
N LEU A 118 -10.15 -0.28 14.42
CA LEU A 118 -10.96 0.86 14.88
C LEU A 118 -11.82 1.44 13.76
N ILE A 119 -11.41 1.33 12.50
CA ILE A 119 -12.26 1.74 11.39
C ILE A 119 -13.54 0.90 11.31
N THR A 120 -13.44 -0.40 11.64
CA THR A 120 -14.60 -1.28 11.69
C THR A 120 -15.61 -0.83 12.77
N LEU A 121 -15.10 -0.42 13.94
CA LEU A 121 -15.95 0.11 15.00
C LEU A 121 -16.65 1.41 14.56
N ALA A 122 -15.91 2.33 13.93
CA ALA A 122 -16.50 3.55 13.38
C ALA A 122 -17.55 3.24 12.30
N PHE A 123 -17.27 2.29 11.42
CA PHE A 123 -18.23 1.83 10.41
C PHE A 123 -19.47 1.16 11.02
N THR A 124 -19.31 0.44 12.14
CA THR A 124 -20.46 -0.15 12.87
C THR A 124 -21.36 0.94 13.44
N PHE A 125 -20.80 2.01 14.00
CA PHE A 125 -21.61 3.14 14.47
C PHE A 125 -22.27 3.93 13.32
N LEU A 126 -21.67 3.96 12.13
CA LEU A 126 -22.24 4.66 10.99
C LEU A 126 -23.22 3.78 10.20
N TYR A 127 -22.80 2.58 9.81
CA TYR A 127 -23.47 1.72 8.81
C TYR A 127 -24.04 0.42 9.37
N GLY A 128 -23.82 0.14 10.66
CA GLY A 128 -24.41 -1.04 11.31
C GLY A 128 -25.94 -0.98 11.33
N SER A 129 -26.58 -2.10 11.68
CA SER A 129 -28.04 -2.20 11.69
C SER A 129 -28.72 -1.14 12.57
N ALA A 130 -28.11 -0.77 13.70
CA ALA A 130 -28.54 0.32 14.58
C ALA A 130 -27.67 1.58 14.41
N GLY A 131 -26.92 1.69 13.31
CA GLY A 131 -26.02 2.80 13.05
C GLY A 131 -26.73 4.08 12.61
N ALA A 132 -26.00 5.21 12.64
CA ALA A 132 -26.55 6.52 12.37
C ALA A 132 -27.25 6.64 11.01
N VAL A 133 -26.71 5.99 9.97
CA VAL A 133 -27.29 6.01 8.62
C VAL A 133 -28.63 5.27 8.60
N ASN A 134 -28.71 4.08 9.19
CA ASN A 134 -29.98 3.33 9.27
C ASN A 134 -31.02 4.07 10.14
N ALA A 135 -30.61 4.68 11.24
CA ALA A 135 -31.48 5.51 12.08
C ALA A 135 -32.06 6.71 11.29
N ALA A 136 -31.21 7.41 10.52
CA ALA A 136 -31.67 8.52 9.67
C ALA A 136 -32.62 8.04 8.56
N LEU A 137 -32.30 6.94 7.88
CA LEU A 137 -33.16 6.35 6.86
C LEU A 137 -34.51 5.91 7.41
N SER A 138 -34.51 5.25 8.58
CA SER A 138 -35.74 4.84 9.27
C SER A 138 -36.61 6.04 9.66
N ALA A 139 -36.01 7.14 10.14
CA ALA A 139 -36.73 8.37 10.47
C ALA A 139 -37.38 9.03 9.23
N ILE A 140 -36.75 8.93 8.05
CA ILE A 140 -37.28 9.50 6.81
C ILE A 140 -38.35 8.61 6.17
N THR A 141 -38.18 7.29 6.24
CA THR A 141 -39.05 6.34 5.52
C THR A 141 -40.14 5.74 6.40
N GLY A 142 -40.06 5.91 7.73
CA GLY A 142 -40.97 5.26 8.68
C GLY A 142 -40.75 3.76 8.83
N SER A 143 -39.64 3.20 8.28
CA SER A 143 -39.36 1.76 8.37
C SER A 143 -38.90 1.37 9.79
N SER A 144 -39.40 0.26 10.29
CA SER A 144 -38.98 -0.32 11.59
C SER A 144 -37.78 -1.27 11.46
N SER A 145 -37.37 -1.61 10.24
CA SER A 145 -36.23 -2.49 9.98
C SER A 145 -35.07 -1.72 9.32
N PRO A 146 -33.82 -2.17 9.55
CA PRO A 146 -32.66 -1.58 8.87
C PRO A 146 -32.82 -1.67 7.36
N LEU A 147 -32.65 -0.56 6.67
CA LEU A 147 -32.77 -0.46 5.20
C LEU A 147 -31.45 -0.76 4.51
N LEU A 148 -30.34 -0.59 5.22
CA LEU A 148 -28.99 -0.79 4.70
C LEU A 148 -28.29 -1.89 5.49
N ASP A 149 -28.04 -3.02 4.85
CA ASP A 149 -27.22 -4.12 5.40
C ASP A 149 -25.87 -4.19 4.68
N PHE A 150 -25.26 -3.03 4.49
CA PHE A 150 -24.05 -2.88 3.71
C PHE A 150 -22.80 -3.36 4.47
N LEU A 151 -22.72 -3.06 5.78
CA LEU A 151 -21.50 -3.27 6.55
C LEU A 151 -21.07 -4.74 6.58
N TYR A 152 -22.03 -5.65 6.76
CA TYR A 152 -21.78 -7.09 6.93
C TYR A 152 -21.65 -7.86 5.60
N THR A 153 -21.30 -7.12 4.53
CA THR A 153 -21.08 -7.68 3.20
C THR A 153 -19.61 -7.54 2.77
N PRO A 154 -19.16 -8.27 1.73
CA PRO A 154 -17.84 -8.06 1.14
C PRO A 154 -17.55 -6.59 0.76
N ALA A 155 -18.58 -5.88 0.28
CA ALA A 155 -18.45 -4.47 -0.10
C ALA A 155 -18.18 -3.57 1.13
N GLY A 156 -18.79 -3.86 2.27
CA GLY A 156 -18.54 -3.16 3.53
C GLY A 156 -17.08 -3.29 3.99
N VAL A 157 -16.55 -4.52 3.96
CA VAL A 157 -15.14 -4.78 4.28
C VAL A 157 -14.20 -4.02 3.34
N ILE A 158 -14.41 -4.13 2.01
CA ILE A 158 -13.60 -3.44 1.01
C ILE A 158 -13.65 -1.92 1.20
N THR A 159 -14.83 -1.36 1.49
CA THR A 159 -14.96 0.09 1.72
C THR A 159 -14.23 0.52 2.99
N ALA A 160 -14.29 -0.28 4.06
CA ALA A 160 -13.54 -0.01 5.28
C ALA A 160 -12.02 -0.06 5.04
N GLU A 161 -11.53 -1.06 4.29
CA GLU A 161 -10.12 -1.15 3.88
C GLU A 161 -9.70 0.05 3.03
N ILE A 162 -10.49 0.44 2.01
CA ILE A 162 -10.20 1.61 1.18
C ILE A 162 -10.13 2.86 2.05
N THR A 163 -11.09 3.06 2.95
CA THR A 163 -11.10 4.23 3.84
C THR A 163 -9.85 4.28 4.71
N PHE A 164 -9.46 3.14 5.29
CA PHE A 164 -8.32 3.06 6.20
C PHE A 164 -6.97 3.16 5.48
N PHE A 165 -6.81 2.52 4.32
CA PHE A 165 -5.52 2.44 3.63
C PHE A 165 -5.28 3.57 2.62
N THR A 166 -6.27 4.36 2.24
CA THR A 166 -6.12 5.52 1.33
C THR A 166 -5.02 6.49 1.74
N PRO A 167 -4.83 6.85 3.03
CA PRO A 167 -3.74 7.73 3.46
C PRO A 167 -2.34 7.27 3.06
N PHE A 168 -2.12 5.96 2.96
CA PHE A 168 -0.83 5.39 2.54
C PHE A 168 -0.51 5.63 1.05
N VAL A 169 -1.50 6.00 0.24
CA VAL A 169 -1.32 6.49 -1.13
C VAL A 169 -1.23 8.01 -1.16
N VAL A 170 -2.06 8.70 -0.39
CA VAL A 170 -2.12 10.17 -0.36
C VAL A 170 -0.77 10.77 0.04
N ARG A 171 -0.13 10.25 1.10
CA ARG A 171 1.10 10.85 1.64
C ARG A 171 2.29 10.78 0.70
N PRO A 172 2.66 9.64 0.09
CA PRO A 172 3.71 9.59 -0.92
C PRO A 172 3.43 10.51 -2.11
N LEU A 173 2.17 10.62 -2.54
CA LEU A 173 1.79 11.49 -3.65
C LEU A 173 1.93 12.98 -3.29
N LEU A 174 1.48 13.40 -2.12
CA LEU A 174 1.67 14.79 -1.67
C LEU A 174 3.15 15.15 -1.57
N ALA A 175 3.99 14.23 -1.08
CA ALA A 175 5.43 14.41 -1.06
C ALA A 175 6.01 14.57 -2.47
N ALA A 176 5.60 13.73 -3.42
CA ALA A 176 6.03 13.83 -4.82
C ALA A 176 5.56 15.14 -5.46
N PHE A 177 4.30 15.53 -5.26
CA PHE A 177 3.76 16.78 -5.81
C PHE A 177 4.46 18.03 -5.25
N SER A 178 4.91 18.01 -4.00
CA SER A 178 5.65 19.13 -3.40
C SER A 178 7.02 19.35 -4.03
N LEU A 179 7.58 18.36 -4.72
CA LEU A 179 8.87 18.44 -5.43
C LEU A 179 8.73 19.00 -6.85
N ILE A 180 7.51 19.11 -7.39
CA ILE A 180 7.28 19.66 -8.74
C ILE A 180 7.50 21.19 -8.69
N PRO A 181 8.50 21.75 -9.46
CA PRO A 181 8.74 23.18 -9.48
C PRO A 181 7.53 23.94 -10.05
N ARG A 182 7.10 25.00 -9.38
CA ARG A 182 6.00 25.86 -9.87
C ARG A 182 6.28 26.42 -11.27
N ALA A 183 7.54 26.79 -11.55
CA ALA A 183 7.95 27.27 -12.87
C ALA A 183 7.62 26.28 -13.99
N GLN A 184 7.68 24.97 -13.74
CA GLN A 184 7.32 23.94 -14.73
C GLN A 184 5.81 23.97 -15.03
N LEU A 185 4.99 24.19 -14.00
CA LEU A 185 3.54 24.29 -14.16
C LEU A 185 3.17 25.62 -14.88
N ASP A 186 3.85 26.71 -14.55
CA ASP A 186 3.62 28.03 -15.16
C ASP A 186 4.01 28.01 -16.66
N VAL A 187 5.11 27.36 -17.03
CA VAL A 187 5.51 27.17 -18.44
C VAL A 187 4.46 26.35 -19.18
N ALA A 188 4.00 25.24 -18.61
CA ALA A 188 2.98 24.42 -19.24
C ALA A 188 1.66 25.20 -19.45
N ALA A 189 1.29 26.03 -18.49
CA ALA A 189 0.11 26.91 -18.59
C ALA A 189 0.32 28.00 -19.67
N SER A 190 1.51 28.63 -19.74
CA SER A 190 1.86 29.65 -20.75
C SER A 190 1.83 29.13 -22.18
N LEU A 191 2.11 27.83 -22.36
CA LEU A 191 1.99 27.13 -23.65
C LEU A 191 0.54 26.75 -24.00
N GLY A 192 -0.45 27.22 -23.23
CA GLY A 192 -1.87 26.95 -23.46
C GLY A 192 -2.33 25.57 -22.95
N GLY A 193 -1.57 24.93 -22.08
CA GLY A 193 -1.93 23.66 -21.48
C GLY A 193 -3.18 23.78 -20.62
N SER A 194 -4.25 23.03 -20.94
CA SER A 194 -5.40 22.89 -20.05
C SER A 194 -5.02 22.19 -18.75
N PRO A 195 -5.73 22.39 -17.63
CA PRO A 195 -5.44 21.72 -16.35
C PRO A 195 -5.35 20.19 -16.48
N TRP A 196 -6.20 19.58 -17.32
CA TRP A 196 -6.14 18.14 -17.61
C TRP A 196 -4.87 17.73 -18.38
N LEU A 197 -4.46 18.55 -19.35
CA LEU A 197 -3.24 18.29 -20.09
C LEU A 197 -2.01 18.36 -19.16
N VAL A 198 -1.92 19.41 -18.33
CA VAL A 198 -0.83 19.58 -17.33
C VAL A 198 -0.83 18.41 -16.34
N LEU A 199 -2.00 18.00 -15.83
CA LEU A 199 -2.11 16.84 -14.94
C LEU A 199 -1.53 15.57 -15.60
N ARG A 200 -1.92 15.30 -16.86
CA ARG A 200 -1.55 14.06 -17.54
C ARG A 200 -0.09 14.06 -18.02
N THR A 201 0.44 15.20 -18.46
CA THR A 201 1.75 15.28 -19.11
C THR A 201 2.88 15.71 -18.18
N VAL A 202 2.59 16.43 -17.11
CA VAL A 202 3.56 16.94 -16.15
C VAL A 202 3.41 16.24 -14.80
N ILE A 203 2.25 16.37 -14.17
CA ILE A 203 2.07 15.95 -12.77
C ILE A 203 2.09 14.43 -12.62
N MET A 204 1.30 13.70 -13.44
CA MET A 204 1.17 12.24 -13.31
C MET A 204 2.45 11.47 -13.66
N PRO A 205 3.26 11.86 -14.67
CA PRO A 205 4.55 11.23 -14.88
C PRO A 205 5.51 11.35 -13.71
N GLU A 206 5.60 12.52 -13.07
CA GLU A 206 6.42 12.75 -11.87
C GLU A 206 5.91 11.98 -10.65
N ALA A 207 4.60 11.80 -10.53
CA ALA A 207 3.97 11.07 -9.43
C ALA A 207 4.07 9.54 -9.57
N TRP A 208 4.44 9.02 -10.74
CA TRP A 208 4.42 7.57 -11.01
C TRP A 208 5.22 6.72 -10.02
N PRO A 209 6.46 7.10 -9.64
CA PRO A 209 7.22 6.36 -8.62
C PRO A 209 6.52 6.34 -7.25
N ALA A 210 5.89 7.46 -6.86
CA ALA A 210 5.14 7.57 -5.61
C ALA A 210 3.87 6.71 -5.62
N LEU A 211 3.15 6.66 -6.75
CA LEU A 211 2.02 5.75 -6.96
C LEU A 211 2.45 4.29 -6.87
N ALA A 212 3.57 3.93 -7.50
CA ALA A 212 4.10 2.58 -7.44
C ALA A 212 4.49 2.19 -6.00
N ALA A 213 5.12 3.10 -5.26
CA ALA A 213 5.50 2.87 -3.88
C ALA A 213 4.28 2.77 -2.95
N GLY A 214 3.37 3.74 -2.99
CA GLY A 214 2.15 3.75 -2.18
C GLY A 214 1.25 2.54 -2.47
N GLY A 215 1.02 2.23 -3.74
CA GLY A 215 0.21 1.08 -4.13
C GLY A 215 0.84 -0.27 -3.74
N SER A 216 2.18 -0.42 -3.83
CA SER A 216 2.84 -1.65 -3.37
C SER A 216 2.73 -1.83 -1.86
N LEU A 217 2.79 -0.74 -1.10
CA LEU A 217 2.60 -0.78 0.34
C LEU A 217 1.16 -1.16 0.69
N VAL A 218 0.18 -0.51 0.06
CA VAL A 218 -1.25 -0.82 0.29
C VAL A 218 -1.56 -2.26 -0.09
N LEU A 219 -1.03 -2.77 -1.20
CA LEU A 219 -1.21 -4.18 -1.60
C LEU A 219 -0.72 -5.14 -0.50
N LEU A 220 0.47 -4.89 0.07
CA LEU A 220 0.99 -5.72 1.16
C LEU A 220 0.16 -5.59 2.44
N LEU A 221 -0.31 -4.39 2.77
CA LEU A 221 -1.15 -4.16 3.95
C LEU A 221 -2.50 -4.87 3.82
N THR A 222 -3.17 -4.75 2.66
CA THR A 222 -4.49 -5.38 2.42
C THR A 222 -4.39 -6.90 2.29
N LEU A 223 -3.31 -7.45 1.69
CA LEU A 223 -3.08 -8.90 1.67
C LEU A 223 -2.96 -9.51 3.07
N ASN A 224 -2.43 -8.75 4.01
CA ASN A 224 -2.20 -9.20 5.38
C ASN A 224 -3.22 -8.60 6.37
N GLU A 225 -4.30 -7.97 5.86
CA GLU A 225 -5.32 -7.38 6.73
C GLU A 225 -6.14 -8.47 7.41
N PHE A 226 -6.13 -8.40 8.73
CA PHE A 226 -6.81 -9.33 9.61
C PHE A 226 -7.93 -8.65 10.42
N GLY A 227 -7.61 -7.47 10.98
CA GLY A 227 -8.45 -6.80 11.95
C GLY A 227 -9.77 -6.32 11.36
N ILE A 228 -9.75 -5.64 10.22
CA ILE A 228 -10.98 -5.15 9.55
C ILE A 228 -11.87 -6.33 9.19
N VAL A 229 -11.31 -7.39 8.59
CA VAL A 229 -12.08 -8.56 8.14
C VAL A 229 -12.70 -9.27 9.33
N LEU A 230 -11.91 -9.54 10.38
CA LEU A 230 -12.39 -10.27 11.56
C LEU A 230 -13.47 -9.47 12.30
N PHE A 231 -13.20 -8.21 12.61
CA PHE A 231 -14.08 -7.40 13.45
C PHE A 231 -15.33 -6.87 12.72
N THR A 232 -15.32 -6.81 11.39
CA THR A 232 -16.54 -6.54 10.60
C THR A 232 -17.53 -7.69 10.74
N GLY A 233 -17.07 -8.92 10.88
CA GLY A 233 -17.95 -10.08 11.02
C GLY A 233 -18.83 -10.32 9.79
N ALA A 234 -18.37 -9.93 8.59
CA ALA A 234 -19.13 -10.10 7.37
C ALA A 234 -19.39 -11.57 7.07
N LYS A 235 -20.66 -11.91 6.86
CA LYS A 235 -21.10 -13.29 6.67
C LYS A 235 -20.41 -13.96 5.48
N GLY A 236 -19.80 -15.10 5.73
CA GLY A 236 -19.11 -15.90 4.71
C GLY A 236 -17.84 -15.24 4.17
N VAL A 237 -17.32 -14.19 4.78
CA VAL A 237 -16.05 -13.57 4.41
C VAL A 237 -14.94 -14.13 5.29
N ILE A 238 -14.13 -15.01 4.71
CA ILE A 238 -12.94 -15.57 5.35
C ILE A 238 -11.77 -15.32 4.42
N THR A 239 -10.72 -14.65 4.92
CA THR A 239 -9.43 -14.45 4.23
C THR A 239 -8.37 -15.37 4.80
N LEU A 240 -7.22 -15.51 4.12
CA LEU A 240 -6.12 -16.34 4.63
C LEU A 240 -5.64 -15.91 6.01
N PRO A 241 -5.44 -14.61 6.35
CA PRO A 241 -5.08 -14.19 7.70
C PRO A 241 -6.11 -14.63 8.77
N VAL A 242 -7.41 -14.51 8.47
CA VAL A 242 -8.47 -14.98 9.37
C VAL A 242 -8.46 -16.50 9.51
N LEU A 243 -8.20 -17.22 8.43
CA LEU A 243 -8.12 -18.68 8.45
C LEU A 243 -6.90 -19.19 9.23
N ILE A 244 -5.74 -18.49 9.13
CA ILE A 244 -4.55 -18.76 9.95
C ILE A 244 -4.90 -18.60 11.44
N TYR A 245 -5.54 -17.50 11.79
CA TYR A 245 -5.98 -17.26 13.17
C TYR A 245 -6.94 -18.34 13.66
N THR A 246 -7.93 -18.68 12.86
CA THR A 246 -8.93 -19.69 13.23
C THR A 246 -8.26 -21.04 13.47
N ARG A 247 -7.41 -21.52 12.56
CA ARG A 247 -6.72 -22.81 12.75
C ARG A 247 -5.68 -22.75 13.86
N GLY A 248 -4.83 -21.74 13.91
CA GLY A 248 -3.71 -21.68 14.85
C GLY A 248 -4.12 -21.37 16.29
N ILE A 249 -5.13 -20.49 16.47
CA ILE A 249 -5.49 -19.96 17.80
C ILE A 249 -6.83 -20.52 18.30
N VAL A 250 -7.83 -20.68 17.41
CA VAL A 250 -9.17 -21.11 17.83
C VAL A 250 -9.26 -22.64 17.89
N THR A 251 -8.75 -23.34 16.88
CA THR A 251 -8.83 -24.82 16.80
C THR A 251 -7.53 -25.52 17.18
N PHE A 252 -6.44 -24.79 17.41
CA PHE A 252 -5.11 -25.31 17.77
C PHE A 252 -4.51 -26.29 16.73
N ASP A 253 -4.93 -26.17 15.47
CA ASP A 253 -4.33 -26.88 14.34
C ASP A 253 -3.10 -26.11 13.83
N LEU A 254 -1.96 -26.27 14.51
CA LEU A 254 -0.71 -25.57 14.19
C LEU A 254 -0.14 -25.98 12.83
N PRO A 255 -0.10 -27.28 12.44
CA PRO A 255 0.39 -27.68 11.11
C PRO A 255 -0.44 -27.08 9.98
N GLY A 256 -1.76 -27.14 10.07
CA GLY A 256 -2.66 -26.54 9.07
C GLY A 256 -2.52 -25.02 8.99
N ALA A 257 -2.41 -24.34 10.13
CA ALA A 257 -2.16 -22.90 10.17
C ALA A 257 -0.80 -22.53 9.54
N ALA A 258 0.25 -23.34 9.80
CA ALA A 258 1.59 -23.14 9.24
C ALA A 258 1.63 -23.31 7.71
N VAL A 259 0.88 -24.27 7.15
CA VAL A 259 0.72 -24.42 5.70
C VAL A 259 0.10 -23.17 5.10
N ILE A 260 -1.01 -22.69 5.68
CA ILE A 260 -1.71 -21.48 5.19
C ILE A 260 -0.79 -20.26 5.30
N ALA A 261 -0.06 -20.09 6.41
CA ALA A 261 0.88 -19.00 6.59
C ALA A 261 2.02 -19.03 5.56
N THR A 262 2.54 -20.22 5.24
CA THR A 262 3.57 -20.39 4.20
C THR A 262 3.04 -19.97 2.83
N VAL A 263 1.81 -20.38 2.48
CA VAL A 263 1.15 -19.93 1.25
C VAL A 263 0.91 -18.43 1.26
N GLN A 264 0.47 -17.86 2.38
CA GLN A 264 0.23 -16.40 2.53
C GLN A 264 1.51 -15.60 2.29
N VAL A 265 2.62 -15.97 2.90
CA VAL A 265 3.93 -15.30 2.70
C VAL A 265 4.37 -15.39 1.25
N THR A 266 4.29 -16.59 0.65
CA THR A 266 4.66 -16.81 -0.75
C THR A 266 3.78 -15.99 -1.70
N LEU A 267 2.46 -15.97 -1.46
CA LEU A 267 1.50 -15.18 -2.22
C LEU A 267 1.81 -13.69 -2.13
N SER A 268 2.05 -13.17 -0.91
CA SER A 268 2.37 -11.77 -0.68
C SER A 268 3.64 -11.34 -1.42
N LEU A 269 4.70 -12.16 -1.36
CA LEU A 269 5.94 -11.89 -2.08
C LEU A 269 5.73 -11.96 -3.60
N ALA A 270 5.02 -12.97 -4.10
CA ALA A 270 4.74 -13.14 -5.52
C ALA A 270 3.93 -11.95 -6.09
N LEU A 271 2.86 -11.55 -5.41
CA LEU A 271 2.03 -10.41 -5.84
C LEU A 271 2.77 -9.08 -5.72
N TYR A 272 3.57 -8.89 -4.67
CA TYR A 272 4.44 -7.72 -4.55
C TYR A 272 5.45 -7.63 -5.69
N CYS A 273 6.17 -8.73 -5.98
CA CYS A 273 7.11 -8.78 -7.09
C CYS A 273 6.42 -8.53 -8.44
N LEU A 274 5.26 -9.14 -8.66
CA LEU A 274 4.46 -8.93 -9.88
C LEU A 274 4.04 -7.46 -10.01
N TYR A 275 3.52 -6.86 -8.95
CA TYR A 275 3.15 -5.45 -8.91
C TYR A 275 4.35 -4.55 -9.28
N ARG A 276 5.49 -4.75 -8.63
CA ARG A 276 6.72 -4.00 -8.90
C ARG A 276 7.21 -4.15 -10.34
N LEU A 277 7.16 -5.37 -10.89
CA LEU A 277 7.55 -5.63 -12.28
C LEU A 277 6.62 -4.94 -13.28
N VAL A 278 5.31 -4.97 -13.03
CA VAL A 278 4.32 -4.29 -13.90
C VAL A 278 4.58 -2.78 -13.90
N PHE A 279 4.74 -2.17 -12.73
CA PHE A 279 5.01 -0.72 -12.64
C PHE A 279 6.36 -0.34 -13.24
N ALA A 280 7.41 -1.12 -13.03
CA ALA A 280 8.73 -0.89 -13.65
C ALA A 280 8.66 -0.95 -15.19
N ARG A 281 7.94 -1.93 -15.74
CA ARG A 281 7.75 -2.04 -17.20
C ARG A 281 6.92 -0.89 -17.78
N LEU A 282 5.91 -0.43 -17.05
CA LEU A 282 5.11 0.72 -17.47
C LEU A 282 5.91 2.02 -17.43
N ALA A 283 6.80 2.20 -16.44
CA ALA A 283 7.72 3.35 -16.37
C ALA A 283 8.72 3.34 -17.53
N ALA A 284 9.40 2.21 -17.78
CA ALA A 284 10.38 2.08 -18.86
C ALA A 284 9.78 2.34 -20.27
N ARG A 285 8.52 1.96 -20.51
CA ARG A 285 7.83 2.25 -21.77
C ARG A 285 7.61 3.75 -21.99
N LYS A 286 7.43 4.53 -20.92
CA LYS A 286 7.27 5.99 -21.00
C LYS A 286 8.58 6.68 -21.36
N GLU A 287 9.71 6.29 -20.77
CA GLU A 287 11.03 6.84 -21.06
C GLU A 287 11.47 6.56 -22.51
N GLY A 288 11.24 5.36 -23.03
CA GLY A 288 11.53 5.01 -24.42
C GLY A 288 10.73 5.82 -25.45
N HIS A 289 9.54 6.30 -25.11
CA HIS A 289 8.73 7.12 -26.01
C HIS A 289 9.24 8.58 -26.08
N HIS A 290 9.87 9.09 -25.03
CA HIS A 290 10.47 10.43 -25.01
C HIS A 290 11.83 10.45 -25.72
N ALA A 291 12.62 9.37 -25.67
CA ALA A 291 13.92 9.29 -26.33
C ALA A 291 13.85 9.26 -27.87
N VAL A 292 12.71 8.84 -28.44
CA VAL A 292 12.52 8.77 -29.91
C VAL A 292 12.17 10.15 -30.54
N VAL A 293 11.85 11.15 -29.72
CA VAL A 293 11.39 12.47 -30.18
C VAL A 293 12.54 13.51 -30.21
N GLU A 294 13.75 13.18 -29.74
CA GLU A 294 14.92 14.06 -29.95
C GLU A 294 15.46 13.89 -31.40
N PRO A 295 15.29 14.89 -32.29
CA PRO A 295 15.93 14.85 -33.59
C PRO A 295 17.43 15.01 -33.37
N THR A 296 18.21 14.01 -33.80
CA THR A 296 19.66 14.14 -33.99
C THR A 296 19.95 15.40 -34.79
N LYS A 297 20.61 16.36 -34.14
CA LYS A 297 21.26 17.49 -34.79
C LYS A 297 22.58 17.06 -35.38
#